data_1be10c6315c615f296060c7f08957684
#
_entry.id   1be10c6315c615f296060c7f08957684
#
_cell.length_a   1.000
_cell.length_b   1.000
_cell.length_c   1.000
_cell.angle_alpha   90.00
_cell.angle_beta   90.00
_cell.angle_gamma   90.00
#
_symmetry.space_group_name_H-M   'P 1'
#
loop_
_entity.id
_entity.type
_entity.pdbx_description
1 polymer ?
#
loop_
_entity_poly.entity_id
_entity_poly.type
_entity_poly.pdbx_seq_one_letter_code
_entity_poly.pdbx_strand_id
1 'polypeptide(L)'
;GQYQALFGIIQGAQHQELRVESAKAITALGFDGVAVGGETIGYNMPMTVEIMQWIQQMLPADKPRYAMGLGRDPQNLLDAVQAGFDMFDCVAPTRLARNGALYSGELDSHQGGLVFRSDSAKGRLQIGNQQYMKDATVIQPGCDCFTCTHGYSRAYLNHLFRADELTYYRLASIHNVRFMVRLSQQIRQAILSG
;
A
#
# COMPACT_ATOMS: atom_id res chain seq x y z
N GLY A 1 2.76 -32.97 7.43
CA GLY A 1 3.53 -31.74 7.64
C GLY A 1 2.74 -30.54 7.13
N GLN A 2 2.96 -29.37 7.71
CA GLN A 2 2.36 -28.12 7.19
C GLN A 2 3.17 -27.70 5.96
N TYR A 3 2.48 -27.42 4.86
CA TYR A 3 3.08 -26.86 3.66
C TYR A 3 3.36 -25.36 3.87
N GLN A 4 4.57 -24.92 3.54
CA GLN A 4 4.97 -23.52 3.54
C GLN A 4 5.33 -23.10 2.11
N ALA A 5 4.65 -22.07 1.60
CA ALA A 5 4.95 -21.51 0.29
C ALA A 5 6.33 -20.81 0.29
N LEU A 6 7.09 -21.02 -0.75
CA LEU A 6 8.41 -20.41 -0.96
C LEU A 6 8.38 -19.54 -2.22
N PHE A 7 8.80 -18.28 -2.09
CA PHE A 7 8.84 -17.31 -3.17
C PHE A 7 10.27 -17.11 -3.69
N GLY A 8 10.43 -17.15 -4.99
CA GLY A 8 11.67 -16.76 -5.66
C GLY A 8 11.72 -15.26 -5.89
N ILE A 9 12.86 -14.62 -5.63
CA ILE A 9 13.00 -13.16 -5.71
C ILE A 9 13.74 -12.76 -6.98
N ILE A 10 13.09 -11.99 -7.85
CA ILE A 10 13.66 -11.39 -9.05
C ILE A 10 14.37 -10.10 -8.66
N GLN A 11 15.65 -10.00 -9.00
CA GLN A 11 16.51 -8.84 -8.78
C GLN A 11 17.02 -8.28 -10.12
N GLY A 12 17.82 -7.22 -10.09
CA GLY A 12 18.43 -6.63 -11.29
C GLY A 12 18.41 -5.09 -11.31
N ALA A 13 18.10 -4.45 -10.18
CA ALA A 13 18.02 -2.99 -10.04
C ALA A 13 17.15 -2.35 -11.15
N GLN A 14 17.67 -1.38 -11.91
CA GLN A 14 17.00 -0.68 -12.99
C GLN A 14 17.51 -1.16 -14.38
N HIS A 15 18.15 -2.32 -14.44
CA HIS A 15 18.74 -2.86 -15.67
C HIS A 15 17.82 -3.93 -16.25
N GLN A 16 17.22 -3.63 -17.41
CA GLN A 16 16.27 -4.53 -18.07
C GLN A 16 16.86 -5.93 -18.33
N GLU A 17 18.08 -6.00 -18.84
CA GLU A 17 18.75 -7.26 -19.16
C GLU A 17 18.90 -8.15 -17.91
N LEU A 18 19.33 -7.56 -16.78
CA LEU A 18 19.49 -8.29 -15.52
C LEU A 18 18.14 -8.71 -14.94
N ARG A 19 17.09 -7.88 -15.07
CA ARG A 19 15.73 -8.25 -14.66
C ARG A 19 15.18 -9.42 -15.44
N VAL A 20 15.37 -9.40 -16.76
CA VAL A 20 14.94 -10.47 -17.67
C VAL A 20 15.71 -11.77 -17.38
N GLU A 21 17.03 -11.70 -17.22
CA GLU A 21 17.86 -12.85 -16.86
C GLU A 21 17.43 -13.46 -15.52
N SER A 22 17.29 -12.62 -14.49
CA SER A 22 16.83 -13.04 -13.17
C SER A 22 15.43 -13.66 -13.21
N ALA A 23 14.49 -13.06 -13.97
CA ALA A 23 13.14 -13.59 -14.11
C ALA A 23 13.15 -15.00 -14.72
N LYS A 24 13.91 -15.23 -15.80
CA LYS A 24 14.05 -16.54 -16.44
C LYS A 24 14.64 -17.56 -15.48
N ALA A 25 15.72 -17.21 -14.77
CA ALA A 25 16.38 -18.11 -13.84
C ALA A 25 15.47 -18.49 -12.66
N ILE A 26 14.82 -17.50 -12.05
CA ILE A 26 13.95 -17.71 -10.87
C ILE A 26 12.68 -18.50 -11.23
N THR A 27 12.04 -18.20 -12.34
CA THR A 27 10.82 -18.92 -12.76
C THR A 27 11.11 -20.39 -13.10
N ALA A 28 12.29 -20.69 -13.64
CA ALA A 28 12.71 -22.06 -13.94
C ALA A 28 12.89 -22.94 -12.68
N LEU A 29 13.06 -22.36 -11.49
CA LEU A 29 13.22 -23.11 -10.23
C LEU A 29 11.90 -23.62 -9.64
N GLY A 30 10.74 -23.22 -10.18
CA GLY A 30 9.45 -23.79 -9.81
C GLY A 30 8.91 -23.34 -8.44
N PHE A 31 9.30 -22.18 -7.92
CA PHE A 31 8.77 -21.61 -6.67
C PHE A 31 7.24 -21.47 -6.67
N ASP A 32 6.63 -21.40 -5.47
CA ASP A 32 5.17 -21.27 -5.28
C ASP A 32 4.65 -19.89 -5.66
N GLY A 33 5.50 -18.88 -5.66
CA GLY A 33 5.23 -17.53 -6.07
C GLY A 33 6.50 -16.82 -6.49
N VAL A 34 6.34 -15.62 -7.06
CA VAL A 34 7.44 -14.79 -7.54
C VAL A 34 7.39 -13.44 -6.81
N ALA A 35 8.52 -13.04 -6.23
CA ALA A 35 8.68 -11.71 -5.66
C ALA A 35 9.55 -10.84 -6.56
N VAL A 36 9.25 -9.54 -6.60
CA VAL A 36 10.07 -8.53 -7.27
C VAL A 36 10.63 -7.61 -6.21
N GLY A 37 11.93 -7.62 -6.05
CA GLY A 37 12.65 -6.88 -5.01
C GLY A 37 13.62 -5.84 -5.57
N GLY A 38 14.23 -5.08 -4.66
CA GLY A 38 15.24 -4.06 -4.94
C GLY A 38 14.78 -2.65 -4.57
N GLU A 39 15.74 -1.73 -4.42
CA GLU A 39 15.51 -0.37 -3.90
C GLU A 39 14.54 0.48 -4.75
N THR A 40 14.36 0.13 -6.02
CA THR A 40 13.47 0.85 -6.93
C THR A 40 11.99 0.55 -6.67
N ILE A 41 11.69 -0.68 -6.22
CA ILE A 41 10.32 -1.17 -6.06
C ILE A 41 9.62 -0.36 -4.96
N GLY A 42 8.47 0.25 -5.32
CA GLY A 42 7.67 1.07 -4.42
C GLY A 42 8.19 2.48 -4.13
N TYR A 43 9.46 2.78 -4.41
CA TYR A 43 10.02 4.14 -4.27
C TYR A 43 9.91 4.94 -5.58
N ASN A 44 10.13 4.30 -6.72
CA ASN A 44 9.95 4.88 -8.04
C ASN A 44 8.85 4.09 -8.76
N MET A 45 7.61 4.56 -8.67
CA MET A 45 6.47 3.84 -9.25
C MET A 45 6.53 3.70 -10.78
N PRO A 46 6.88 4.74 -11.56
CA PRO A 46 7.07 4.59 -13.01
C PRO A 46 8.04 3.46 -13.35
N MET A 47 9.20 3.41 -12.70
CA MET A 47 10.19 2.36 -12.90
C MET A 47 9.71 0.99 -12.37
N THR A 48 8.93 0.96 -11.30
CA THR A 48 8.33 -0.29 -10.79
C THR A 48 7.38 -0.90 -11.81
N VAL A 49 6.54 -0.08 -12.44
CA VAL A 49 5.63 -0.49 -13.52
C VAL A 49 6.42 -0.95 -14.74
N GLU A 50 7.43 -0.21 -15.14
CA GLU A 50 8.30 -0.53 -16.27
C GLU A 50 9.05 -1.86 -16.07
N ILE A 51 9.60 -2.09 -14.87
CA ILE A 51 10.23 -3.37 -14.52
C ILE A 51 9.22 -4.52 -14.68
N MET A 52 7.99 -4.34 -14.21
CA MET A 52 6.97 -5.38 -14.35
C MET A 52 6.65 -5.66 -15.84
N GLN A 53 6.56 -4.62 -16.66
CA GLN A 53 6.36 -4.77 -18.11
C GLN A 53 7.48 -5.58 -18.79
N TRP A 54 8.73 -5.41 -18.37
CA TRP A 54 9.86 -6.17 -18.92
C TRP A 54 9.79 -7.68 -18.64
N ILE A 55 9.23 -8.06 -17.48
CA ILE A 55 9.28 -9.44 -16.99
C ILE A 55 7.94 -10.17 -17.03
N GLN A 56 6.80 -9.47 -17.13
CA GLN A 56 5.47 -10.05 -16.94
C GLN A 56 5.18 -11.28 -17.84
N GLN A 57 5.68 -11.30 -19.06
CA GLN A 57 5.47 -12.43 -19.99
C GLN A 57 6.24 -13.69 -19.59
N MET A 58 7.23 -13.57 -18.70
CA MET A 58 8.02 -14.69 -18.18
C MET A 58 7.46 -15.23 -16.87
N LEU A 59 6.55 -14.46 -16.23
CA LEU A 59 5.98 -14.84 -14.94
C LEU A 59 4.83 -15.83 -15.15
N PRO A 60 4.75 -16.91 -14.35
CA PRO A 60 3.62 -17.82 -14.37
C PRO A 60 2.31 -17.09 -14.10
N ALA A 61 1.27 -17.38 -14.87
CA ALA A 61 -0.04 -16.73 -14.72
C ALA A 61 -0.84 -17.25 -13.51
N ASP A 62 -0.51 -18.45 -13.07
CA ASP A 62 -1.17 -19.18 -11.97
C ASP A 62 -0.48 -19.01 -10.62
N LYS A 63 0.58 -18.20 -10.54
CA LYS A 63 1.33 -17.98 -9.29
C LYS A 63 1.26 -16.53 -8.84
N PRO A 64 1.17 -16.29 -7.50
CA PRO A 64 1.11 -14.94 -6.95
C PRO A 64 2.41 -14.17 -7.20
N ARG A 65 2.26 -12.86 -7.44
CA ARG A 65 3.32 -11.89 -7.74
C ARG A 65 3.40 -10.87 -6.61
N TYR A 66 4.49 -10.88 -5.90
CA TYR A 66 4.71 -10.10 -4.70
C TYR A 66 5.65 -8.91 -4.95
N ALA A 67 5.15 -7.69 -4.75
CA ALA A 67 5.96 -6.48 -4.75
C ALA A 67 6.50 -6.19 -3.34
N MET A 68 7.80 -6.36 -3.14
CA MET A 68 8.44 -6.21 -1.83
C MET A 68 8.62 -4.73 -1.47
N GLY A 69 8.10 -4.34 -0.30
CA GLY A 69 8.25 -2.99 0.25
C GLY A 69 7.39 -1.91 -0.42
N LEU A 70 6.34 -2.30 -1.16
CA LEU A 70 5.46 -1.39 -1.86
C LEU A 70 4.18 -1.10 -1.04
N GLY A 71 3.72 0.17 -1.04
CA GLY A 71 2.49 0.57 -0.35
C GLY A 71 2.66 1.83 0.51
N ARG A 72 3.55 2.75 0.12
CA ARG A 72 3.74 4.02 0.81
C ARG A 72 2.54 4.94 0.68
N ASP A 73 2.00 5.07 -0.51
CA ASP A 73 0.85 5.90 -0.83
C ASP A 73 -0.29 5.02 -1.36
N PRO A 74 -1.56 5.32 -1.06
CA PRO A 74 -2.70 4.53 -1.53
C PRO A 74 -2.74 4.36 -3.05
N GLN A 75 -2.40 5.40 -3.82
CA GLN A 75 -2.32 5.33 -5.27
C GLN A 75 -1.29 4.31 -5.76
N ASN A 76 -0.13 4.21 -5.07
CA ASN A 76 0.91 3.24 -5.45
C ASN A 76 0.42 1.79 -5.39
N LEU A 77 -0.47 1.49 -4.43
CA LEU A 77 -1.06 0.16 -4.34
C LEU A 77 -1.94 -0.15 -5.57
N LEU A 78 -2.73 0.84 -5.99
CA LEU A 78 -3.57 0.72 -7.17
C LEU A 78 -2.74 0.57 -8.45
N ASP A 79 -1.72 1.42 -8.63
CA ASP A 79 -0.81 1.36 -9.78
C ASP A 79 -0.11 0.01 -9.87
N ALA A 80 0.29 -0.56 -8.72
CA ALA A 80 0.94 -1.86 -8.67
C ALA A 80 -0.01 -3.01 -9.04
N VAL A 81 -1.25 -2.98 -8.56
CA VAL A 81 -2.27 -3.96 -8.96
C VAL A 81 -2.52 -3.89 -10.47
N GLN A 82 -2.65 -2.69 -11.02
CA GLN A 82 -2.81 -2.49 -12.47
C GLN A 82 -1.59 -2.98 -13.27
N ALA A 83 -0.39 -2.91 -12.69
CA ALA A 83 0.82 -3.46 -13.29
C ALA A 83 0.91 -5.00 -13.19
N GLY A 84 0.01 -5.65 -12.42
CA GLY A 84 -0.07 -7.11 -12.31
C GLY A 84 0.57 -7.70 -11.06
N PHE A 85 0.71 -6.93 -9.98
CA PHE A 85 1.10 -7.44 -8.66
C PHE A 85 -0.12 -7.83 -7.83
N ASP A 86 0.01 -8.90 -7.02
CA ASP A 86 -1.04 -9.49 -6.20
C ASP A 86 -0.85 -9.29 -4.71
N MET A 87 0.41 -9.18 -4.25
CA MET A 87 0.78 -9.15 -2.83
C MET A 87 1.73 -8.00 -2.53
N PHE A 88 1.60 -7.44 -1.32
CA PHE A 88 2.34 -6.27 -0.89
C PHE A 88 2.68 -6.33 0.59
N ASP A 89 3.82 -5.77 0.98
CA ASP A 89 4.15 -5.39 2.35
C ASP A 89 4.74 -3.98 2.37
N CYS A 90 4.54 -3.25 3.45
CA CYS A 90 5.20 -1.97 3.63
C CYS A 90 5.23 -1.52 5.09
N VAL A 91 6.35 -0.97 5.52
CA VAL A 91 6.47 -0.30 6.83
C VAL A 91 5.83 1.09 6.85
N ALA A 92 5.49 1.63 5.68
CA ALA A 92 5.01 3.01 5.54
C ALA A 92 3.74 3.31 6.35
N PRO A 93 2.70 2.45 6.43
CA PRO A 93 1.50 2.78 7.18
C PRO A 93 1.78 3.17 8.64
N THR A 94 2.56 2.36 9.35
CA THR A 94 2.91 2.63 10.75
C THR A 94 3.97 3.72 10.88
N ARG A 95 4.95 3.77 9.97
CA ARG A 95 5.98 4.81 9.94
C ARG A 95 5.38 6.20 9.71
N LEU A 96 4.48 6.35 8.73
CA LEU A 96 3.79 7.60 8.44
C LEU A 96 2.88 8.01 9.61
N ALA A 97 2.14 7.07 10.18
CA ALA A 97 1.32 7.31 11.36
C ALA A 97 2.13 7.96 12.49
N ARG A 98 3.28 7.37 12.83
CA ARG A 98 4.17 7.92 13.89
C ARG A 98 4.70 9.32 13.57
N ASN A 99 4.77 9.69 12.30
CA ASN A 99 5.22 11.02 11.85
C ASN A 99 4.05 11.97 11.51
N GLY A 100 2.87 11.74 12.05
CA GLY A 100 1.73 12.64 11.92
C GLY A 100 0.96 12.55 10.61
N ALA A 101 1.30 11.62 9.71
CA ALA A 101 0.64 11.46 8.43
C ALA A 101 -0.40 10.32 8.48
N LEU A 102 -1.68 10.67 8.34
CA LEU A 102 -2.80 9.75 8.40
C LEU A 102 -3.47 9.61 7.03
N TYR A 103 -3.71 8.39 6.58
CA TYR A 103 -4.36 8.15 5.29
C TYR A 103 -5.81 8.63 5.29
N SER A 104 -6.21 9.24 4.17
CA SER A 104 -7.57 9.70 3.95
C SER A 104 -7.88 9.69 2.44
N GLY A 105 -9.04 9.20 2.07
CA GLY A 105 -9.50 9.13 0.69
C GLY A 105 -10.32 7.89 0.43
N GLU A 106 -10.77 7.74 -0.79
CA GLU A 106 -11.71 6.70 -1.21
C GLU A 106 -11.30 6.10 -2.55
N LEU A 107 -11.59 4.82 -2.72
CA LEU A 107 -11.52 4.17 -4.01
C LEU A 107 -12.82 4.46 -4.76
N ASP A 108 -12.70 5.01 -5.95
CA ASP A 108 -13.81 5.31 -6.83
C ASP A 108 -13.75 4.38 -8.05
N SER A 109 -14.88 3.74 -8.36
CA SER A 109 -15.01 2.86 -9.51
C SER A 109 -15.89 3.53 -10.56
N HIS A 110 -15.29 3.98 -11.65
CA HIS A 110 -15.99 4.53 -12.81
C HIS A 110 -15.83 3.64 -14.04
N GLN A 111 -16.60 3.90 -15.09
CA GLN A 111 -16.55 3.16 -16.37
C GLN A 111 -15.17 3.11 -17.05
N GLY A 112 -14.17 3.82 -16.52
CA GLY A 112 -12.79 3.84 -17.00
C GLY A 112 -11.78 3.11 -16.10
N GLY A 113 -12.24 2.46 -15.01
CA GLY A 113 -11.36 1.74 -14.08
C GLY A 113 -11.41 2.26 -12.64
N LEU A 114 -10.49 1.78 -11.82
CA LEU A 114 -10.37 2.16 -10.42
C LEU A 114 -9.48 3.40 -10.27
N VAL A 115 -9.93 4.39 -9.51
CA VAL A 115 -9.18 5.61 -9.21
C VAL A 115 -9.22 5.88 -7.71
N PHE A 116 -8.10 6.20 -7.12
CA PHE A 116 -8.04 6.67 -5.74
C PHE A 116 -8.23 8.19 -5.70
N ARG A 117 -9.19 8.67 -4.90
CA ARG A 117 -9.49 10.09 -4.72
C ARG A 117 -9.24 10.53 -3.28
N SER A 118 -8.65 11.69 -3.12
CA SER A 118 -8.44 12.30 -1.81
C SER A 118 -8.33 13.82 -1.95
N ASP A 119 -8.91 14.53 -1.00
CA ASP A 119 -8.74 16.00 -0.86
C ASP A 119 -7.36 16.36 -0.29
N SER A 120 -6.62 15.39 0.18
CA SER A 120 -5.30 15.56 0.77
C SER A 120 -4.20 15.13 -0.17
N ALA A 121 -3.09 15.87 -0.19
CA ALA A 121 -1.92 15.53 -1.00
C ALA A 121 -1.43 14.11 -0.69
N LYS A 122 -1.26 13.31 -1.74
CA LYS A 122 -0.82 11.90 -1.64
C LYS A 122 -1.74 11.01 -0.78
N GLY A 123 -3.03 11.36 -0.66
CA GLY A 123 -3.98 10.61 0.16
C GLY A 123 -3.67 10.63 1.66
N ARG A 124 -3.10 11.72 2.18
CA ARG A 124 -2.69 11.83 3.59
C ARG A 124 -2.97 13.21 4.16
N LEU A 125 -3.55 13.30 5.34
CA LEU A 125 -3.61 14.51 6.13
C LEU A 125 -2.44 14.53 7.13
N GLN A 126 -1.92 15.73 7.40
CA GLN A 126 -0.87 15.95 8.39
C GLN A 126 -1.51 16.41 9.69
N ILE A 127 -1.70 15.49 10.63
CA ILE A 127 -2.50 15.73 11.84
C ILE A 127 -1.96 16.86 12.71
N GLY A 128 -0.65 17.12 12.68
CA GLY A 128 -0.01 18.22 13.42
C GLY A 128 -0.37 19.62 12.94
N ASN A 129 -1.03 19.77 11.77
CA ASN A 129 -1.40 21.07 11.22
C ASN A 129 -2.46 21.78 12.09
N GLN A 130 -2.36 23.11 12.16
CA GLN A 130 -3.21 23.96 12.98
C GLN A 130 -4.72 23.83 12.64
N GLN A 131 -5.06 23.56 11.40
CA GLN A 131 -6.45 23.38 10.96
C GLN A 131 -7.18 22.25 11.70
N TYR A 132 -6.46 21.24 12.21
CA TYR A 132 -7.05 20.12 12.93
C TYR A 132 -7.21 20.34 14.44
N MET A 133 -6.71 21.46 15.01
CA MET A 133 -6.78 21.71 16.44
C MET A 133 -8.20 21.77 17.00
N LYS A 134 -9.17 22.13 16.15
CA LYS A 134 -10.59 22.25 16.53
C LYS A 134 -11.51 21.38 15.66
N ASP A 135 -10.94 20.46 14.88
CA ASP A 135 -11.70 19.60 13.98
C ASP A 135 -12.26 18.40 14.80
N ALA A 136 -13.55 18.45 15.10
CA ALA A 136 -14.26 17.43 15.84
C ALA A 136 -14.59 16.16 15.02
N THR A 137 -14.27 16.13 13.73
CA THR A 137 -14.53 14.96 12.88
C THR A 137 -13.49 13.86 13.09
N VAL A 138 -13.84 12.61 12.74
CA VAL A 138 -12.91 11.48 12.73
C VAL A 138 -11.93 11.58 11.56
N ILE A 139 -10.85 10.79 11.56
CA ILE A 139 -9.83 10.82 10.50
C ILE A 139 -10.47 10.63 9.13
N GLN A 140 -11.27 9.58 8.99
CA GLN A 140 -11.96 9.21 7.75
C GLN A 140 -13.40 8.80 8.07
N PRO A 141 -14.43 9.56 7.64
CA PRO A 141 -15.81 9.14 7.74
C PRO A 141 -16.04 7.79 7.04
N GLY A 142 -16.85 6.92 7.64
CA GLY A 142 -17.10 5.58 7.10
C GLY A 142 -15.94 4.58 7.25
N CYS A 143 -14.83 4.95 7.89
CA CYS A 143 -13.77 4.00 8.22
C CYS A 143 -14.16 3.12 9.40
N ASP A 144 -13.99 1.82 9.25
CA ASP A 144 -14.33 0.79 10.25
C ASP A 144 -13.21 0.48 11.26
N CYS A 145 -12.11 1.26 11.25
CA CYS A 145 -11.04 1.05 12.22
C CYS A 145 -11.47 1.47 13.64
N PHE A 146 -10.85 0.87 14.64
CA PHE A 146 -11.08 1.20 16.04
C PHE A 146 -11.05 2.71 16.33
N THR A 147 -10.06 3.42 15.78
CA THR A 147 -9.89 4.85 16.02
C THR A 147 -11.09 5.67 15.52
N CYS A 148 -11.57 5.40 14.30
CA CYS A 148 -12.68 6.14 13.72
C CYS A 148 -14.04 5.74 14.31
N THR A 149 -14.28 4.44 14.55
CA THR A 149 -15.56 3.94 15.09
C THR A 149 -15.80 4.34 16.54
N HIS A 150 -14.73 4.56 17.31
CA HIS A 150 -14.82 5.06 18.71
C HIS A 150 -14.85 6.59 18.79
N GLY A 151 -14.93 7.30 17.65
CA GLY A 151 -15.12 8.73 17.61
C GLY A 151 -13.89 9.56 18.01
N TYR A 152 -12.67 9.00 17.98
CA TYR A 152 -11.47 9.79 18.22
C TYR A 152 -11.32 10.86 17.14
N SER A 153 -11.52 12.13 17.53
CA SER A 153 -11.53 13.27 16.61
C SER A 153 -10.13 13.65 16.14
N ARG A 154 -10.07 14.33 14.99
CA ARG A 154 -8.81 14.91 14.50
C ARG A 154 -8.23 15.90 15.51
N ALA A 155 -9.08 16.70 16.20
CA ALA A 155 -8.64 17.61 17.25
C ALA A 155 -7.95 16.86 18.40
N TYR A 156 -8.53 15.75 18.86
CA TYR A 156 -7.95 14.95 19.91
C TYR A 156 -6.63 14.31 19.48
N LEU A 157 -6.57 13.75 18.27
CA LEU A 157 -5.34 13.18 17.71
C LEU A 157 -4.27 14.26 17.47
N ASN A 158 -4.65 15.46 17.05
CA ASN A 158 -3.73 16.59 16.94
C ASN A 158 -3.14 16.96 18.30
N HIS A 159 -3.97 17.02 19.34
CA HIS A 159 -3.52 17.27 20.70
C HIS A 159 -2.51 16.20 21.17
N LEU A 160 -2.86 14.92 21.06
CA LEU A 160 -1.99 13.81 21.44
C LEU A 160 -0.66 13.81 20.66
N PHE A 161 -0.71 14.09 19.36
CA PHE A 161 0.50 14.17 18.52
C PHE A 161 1.42 15.30 18.95
N ARG A 162 0.87 16.47 19.26
CA ARG A 162 1.65 17.64 19.71
C ARG A 162 2.18 17.52 21.12
N ALA A 163 1.51 16.74 21.95
CA ALA A 163 1.92 16.43 23.32
C ALA A 163 2.87 15.20 23.40
N ASP A 164 3.20 14.60 22.24
CA ASP A 164 4.06 13.40 22.12
C ASP A 164 3.56 12.20 22.94
N GLU A 165 2.23 12.02 22.99
CA GLU A 165 1.58 10.97 23.76
C GLU A 165 1.64 9.60 23.06
N LEU A 166 2.01 8.55 23.78
CA LEU A 166 2.09 7.18 23.25
C LEU A 166 0.76 6.68 22.66
N THR A 167 -0.37 7.11 23.22
CA THR A 167 -1.71 6.79 22.74
C THR A 167 -1.92 7.24 21.30
N TYR A 168 -1.32 8.37 20.91
CA TYR A 168 -1.37 8.82 19.52
C TYR A 168 -0.82 7.75 18.57
N TYR A 169 0.38 7.25 18.84
CA TYR A 169 1.05 6.29 17.95
C TYR A 169 0.23 5.01 17.73
N ARG A 170 -0.44 4.56 18.79
CA ARG A 170 -1.34 3.40 18.71
C ARG A 170 -2.55 3.70 17.84
N LEU A 171 -3.30 4.77 18.14
CA LEU A 171 -4.53 5.13 17.41
C LEU A 171 -4.27 5.41 15.93
N ALA A 172 -3.21 6.17 15.64
CA ALA A 172 -2.78 6.50 14.29
C ALA A 172 -2.36 5.26 13.49
N SER A 173 -1.58 4.35 14.09
CA SER A 173 -1.14 3.13 13.44
C SER A 173 -2.29 2.18 13.13
N ILE A 174 -3.23 2.02 14.07
CA ILE A 174 -4.44 1.21 13.85
C ILE A 174 -5.22 1.73 12.63
N HIS A 175 -5.40 3.06 12.56
CA HIS A 175 -6.10 3.66 11.42
C HIS A 175 -5.37 3.42 10.10
N ASN A 176 -4.09 3.74 10.03
CA ASN A 176 -3.33 3.64 8.79
C ASN A 176 -3.22 2.19 8.28
N VAL A 177 -2.98 1.23 9.16
CA VAL A 177 -2.94 -0.19 8.78
C VAL A 177 -4.31 -0.65 8.27
N ARG A 178 -5.40 -0.35 9.01
CA ARG A 178 -6.74 -0.74 8.58
C ARG A 178 -7.14 -0.08 7.26
N PHE A 179 -6.74 1.18 7.05
CA PHE A 179 -6.99 1.89 5.80
C PHE A 179 -6.41 1.13 4.59
N MET A 180 -5.14 0.75 4.64
CA MET A 180 -4.49 0.04 3.54
C MET A 180 -5.05 -1.38 3.34
N VAL A 181 -5.36 -2.09 4.42
CA VAL A 181 -6.03 -3.40 4.33
C VAL A 181 -7.40 -3.28 3.68
N ARG A 182 -8.21 -2.28 4.09
CA ARG A 182 -9.52 -2.02 3.48
C ARG A 182 -9.40 -1.64 2.01
N LEU A 183 -8.44 -0.80 1.65
CA LEU A 183 -8.18 -0.43 0.26
C LEU A 183 -7.85 -1.67 -0.59
N SER A 184 -6.97 -2.55 -0.11
CA SER A 184 -6.66 -3.81 -0.81
C SER A 184 -7.91 -4.70 -0.98
N GLN A 185 -8.76 -4.78 0.04
CA GLN A 185 -10.02 -5.52 -0.02
C GLN A 185 -10.99 -4.93 -1.05
N GLN A 186 -11.09 -3.60 -1.11
CA GLN A 186 -11.95 -2.90 -2.07
C GLN A 186 -11.44 -3.09 -3.51
N ILE A 187 -10.13 -2.97 -3.76
CA ILE A 187 -9.52 -3.25 -5.06
C ILE A 187 -9.82 -4.69 -5.49
N ARG A 188 -9.57 -5.65 -4.60
CA ARG A 188 -9.88 -7.07 -4.87
C ARG A 188 -11.36 -7.28 -5.21
N GLN A 189 -12.26 -6.69 -4.44
CA GLN A 189 -13.70 -6.83 -4.68
C GLN A 189 -14.10 -6.23 -6.04
N ALA A 190 -13.55 -5.09 -6.40
CA ALA A 190 -13.82 -4.46 -7.69
C ALA A 190 -13.33 -5.33 -8.86
N ILE A 191 -12.17 -5.98 -8.75
CA ILE A 191 -11.67 -6.92 -9.76
C ILE A 191 -12.59 -8.14 -9.91
N LEU A 192 -13.13 -8.66 -8.80
CA LEU A 192 -13.99 -9.84 -8.81
C LEU A 192 -15.40 -9.55 -9.32
N SER A 193 -15.85 -8.30 -9.25
CA SER A 193 -17.18 -7.88 -9.72
C SER A 193 -17.23 -7.47 -11.20
N GLY A 194 -16.10 -7.37 -11.88
CA GLY A 194 -15.97 -7.06 -13.31
C GLY A 194 -15.90 -5.58 -13.56
#